data_05e77132cfba6764faf44f22a96d7e63
#
_entry.id   05e77132cfba6764faf44f22a96d7e63
#
_cell.length_a   1.000
_cell.length_b   1.000
_cell.length_c   1.000
_cell.angle_alpha   90.00
_cell.angle_beta   90.00
_cell.angle_gamma   90.00
#
_symmetry.space_group_name_H-M   'P 1'
#
loop_
_entity.id
_entity.type
_entity.pdbx_description
1 polymer ?
#
loop_
_entity_poly.entity_id
_entity_poly.type
_entity_poly.pdbx_seq_one_letter_code
_entity_poly.pdbx_strand_id
1 'polypeptide(L)'
;MQGLTVRWSLSGAPEGVEDALRAYVEATSHARFSGKEGLRFKTWRMRDGEWFEGLYVFETAAARDAFQREFTNVAPESPVSQLVATPPELIEPCEIVAVAEGGSGFAALPTFG
;
A
#
# COMPACT_ATOMS: atom_id res chain seq x y z
N MET A 1 -0.47 12.32 13.12
CA MET A 1 0.10 11.22 12.36
C MET A 1 0.21 11.61 10.89
N GLN A 2 1.09 11.00 10.16
CA GLN A 2 1.39 11.38 8.79
C GLN A 2 1.11 10.23 7.84
N GLY A 3 0.41 10.53 6.75
CA GLY A 3 -0.01 9.53 5.80
C GLY A 3 0.73 9.61 4.47
N LEU A 4 0.68 8.51 3.74
CA LEU A 4 1.16 8.43 2.37
C LEU A 4 0.24 7.51 1.60
N THR A 5 -0.27 7.99 0.47
CA THR A 5 -1.08 7.19 -0.44
C THR A 5 -0.24 6.85 -1.66
N VAL A 6 -0.21 5.58 -2.04
CA VAL A 6 0.42 5.13 -3.28
C VAL A 6 -0.62 4.36 -4.07
N ARG A 7 -0.94 4.84 -5.29
CA ARG A 7 -1.98 4.24 -6.11
C ARG A 7 -1.46 3.88 -7.49
N TRP A 8 -1.87 2.72 -7.98
CA TRP A 8 -1.64 2.25 -9.34
C TRP A 8 -2.97 2.15 -10.08
N SER A 9 -2.99 2.55 -11.36
CA SER A 9 -4.11 2.26 -12.22
C SER A 9 -4.04 0.82 -12.72
N LEU A 10 -5.17 0.13 -12.73
CA LEU A 10 -5.27 -1.21 -13.30
C LEU A 10 -5.84 -1.21 -14.73
N SER A 11 -6.10 -0.02 -15.28
CA SER A 11 -6.71 0.10 -16.60
C SER A 11 -5.76 -0.35 -17.69
N GLY A 12 -5.35 -1.21 -18.13
CA GLY A 12 -4.31 -1.67 -19.05
C GLY A 12 -3.36 -2.68 -18.43
N ALA A 13 -3.64 -3.07 -17.21
CA ALA A 13 -2.83 -4.08 -16.54
C ALA A 13 -3.06 -5.46 -17.17
N PRO A 14 -2.10 -6.40 -17.00
CA PRO A 14 -2.26 -7.76 -17.51
C PRO A 14 -3.50 -8.44 -16.96
N GLU A 15 -4.08 -9.34 -17.74
CA GLU A 15 -5.17 -10.19 -17.27
C GLU A 15 -4.71 -10.99 -16.06
N GLY A 16 -5.59 -11.10 -15.05
CA GLY A 16 -5.27 -11.81 -13.82
C GLY A 16 -4.49 -10.99 -12.81
N VAL A 17 -4.27 -9.69 -13.05
CA VAL A 17 -3.49 -8.83 -12.15
C VAL A 17 -4.06 -8.79 -10.74
N GLU A 18 -5.39 -8.80 -10.59
CA GLU A 18 -6.02 -8.74 -9.27
C GLU A 18 -5.62 -9.93 -8.41
N ASP A 19 -5.67 -11.13 -8.95
CA ASP A 19 -5.25 -12.34 -8.23
C ASP A 19 -3.76 -12.34 -7.95
N ALA A 20 -2.96 -11.83 -8.88
CA ALA A 20 -1.51 -11.70 -8.67
C ALA A 20 -1.20 -10.72 -7.54
N LEU A 21 -1.94 -9.61 -7.45
CA LEU A 21 -1.79 -8.64 -6.37
C LEU A 21 -2.21 -9.21 -5.02
N ARG A 22 -3.32 -9.94 -4.96
CA ARG A 22 -3.75 -10.62 -3.73
C ARG A 22 -2.69 -11.61 -3.26
N ALA A 23 -2.15 -12.40 -4.18
CA ALA A 23 -1.10 -13.36 -3.85
C ALA A 23 0.17 -12.68 -3.35
N TYR A 24 0.55 -11.55 -3.95
CA TYR A 24 1.70 -10.77 -3.51
C TYR A 24 1.50 -10.23 -2.09
N VAL A 25 0.33 -9.68 -1.79
CA VAL A 25 0.02 -9.17 -0.44
C VAL A 25 0.10 -10.30 0.58
N GLU A 26 -0.54 -11.44 0.29
CA GLU A 26 -0.56 -12.59 1.19
C GLU A 26 0.83 -13.18 1.43
N ALA A 27 1.61 -13.35 0.36
CA ALA A 27 2.90 -14.04 0.44
C ALA A 27 4.04 -13.15 0.95
N THR A 28 3.97 -11.84 0.75
CA THR A 28 5.14 -10.96 0.92
C THR A 28 4.82 -9.63 1.61
N SER A 29 3.93 -8.84 1.02
CA SER A 29 3.78 -7.43 1.41
C SER A 29 3.23 -7.27 2.83
N HIS A 30 2.22 -8.04 3.20
CA HIS A 30 1.63 -7.94 4.54
C HIS A 30 2.66 -8.21 5.63
N ALA A 31 3.43 -9.28 5.48
CA ALA A 31 4.48 -9.63 6.45
C ALA A 31 5.59 -8.57 6.49
N ARG A 32 5.95 -8.01 5.35
CA ARG A 32 7.00 -6.98 5.25
C ARG A 32 6.64 -5.73 6.05
N PHE A 33 5.38 -5.31 6.03
CA PHE A 33 4.95 -4.11 6.71
C PHE A 33 4.45 -4.34 8.14
N SER A 34 4.10 -5.58 8.48
CA SER A 34 3.73 -5.92 9.84
C SER A 34 4.93 -5.74 10.77
N GLY A 35 4.77 -4.92 11.80
CA GLY A 35 5.83 -4.63 12.76
C GLY A 35 6.90 -3.64 12.26
N LYS A 36 6.71 -3.03 11.11
CA LYS A 36 7.68 -2.04 10.59
C LYS A 36 7.80 -0.86 11.55
N GLU A 37 9.05 -0.53 11.93
CA GLU A 37 9.33 0.60 12.81
C GLU A 37 8.89 1.92 12.18
N GLY A 38 8.27 2.78 12.98
CA GLY A 38 7.75 4.07 12.52
C GLY A 38 6.41 4.02 11.82
N LEU A 39 5.97 2.86 11.39
CA LEU A 39 4.67 2.67 10.77
C LEU A 39 3.64 2.31 11.85
N ARG A 40 2.51 3.02 11.87
CA ARG A 40 1.40 2.66 12.75
C ARG A 40 0.53 1.58 12.14
N PHE A 41 0.13 1.77 10.90
CA PHE A 41 -0.52 0.71 10.14
C PHE A 41 -0.49 1.01 8.65
N LYS A 42 -0.83 0.00 7.86
CA LYS A 42 -1.00 0.10 6.41
C LYS A 42 -2.27 -0.64 6.02
N THR A 43 -3.01 -0.08 5.07
CA THR A 43 -4.09 -0.78 4.39
C THR A 43 -3.73 -0.97 2.93
N TRP A 44 -4.13 -2.11 2.38
CA TRP A 44 -4.11 -2.38 0.94
C TRP A 44 -5.56 -2.46 0.51
N ARG A 45 -5.91 -1.74 -0.54
CA ARG A 45 -7.27 -1.80 -1.06
C ARG A 45 -7.26 -1.80 -2.58
N MET A 46 -8.32 -2.33 -3.17
CA MET A 46 -8.37 -2.51 -4.61
C MET A 46 -9.81 -2.44 -5.11
N ARG A 47 -9.97 -1.80 -6.26
CA ARG A 47 -11.18 -1.96 -7.07
C ARG A 47 -10.78 -2.69 -8.34
N ASP A 48 -11.36 -3.86 -8.55
CA ASP A 48 -11.02 -4.72 -9.69
C ASP A 48 -11.18 -3.94 -11.00
N GLY A 49 -10.16 -4.02 -11.85
CA GLY A 49 -10.12 -3.33 -13.14
C GLY A 49 -9.85 -1.83 -13.07
N GLU A 50 -9.82 -1.22 -11.88
CA GLU A 50 -9.70 0.23 -11.75
C GLU A 50 -8.41 0.67 -11.08
N TRP A 51 -8.16 0.27 -9.83
CA TRP A 51 -6.96 0.69 -9.12
C TRP A 51 -6.59 -0.26 -7.97
N PHE A 52 -5.31 -0.21 -7.61
CA PHE A 52 -4.74 -0.83 -6.41
C PHE A 52 -4.01 0.23 -5.61
N GLU A 53 -4.14 0.23 -4.29
CA GLU A 53 -3.63 1.31 -3.46
C GLU A 53 -3.11 0.81 -2.12
N GLY A 54 -1.98 1.38 -1.69
CA GLY A 54 -1.50 1.29 -0.32
C GLY A 54 -1.72 2.63 0.39
N LEU A 55 -2.32 2.59 1.57
CA LEU A 55 -2.39 3.75 2.46
C LEU A 55 -1.54 3.45 3.68
N TYR A 56 -0.54 4.27 3.91
CA TYR A 56 0.40 4.15 5.01
C TYR A 56 0.12 5.22 6.05
N VAL A 57 0.16 4.85 7.32
CA VAL A 57 0.05 5.81 8.42
C VAL A 57 1.30 5.69 9.27
N PHE A 58 2.10 6.75 9.28
CA PHE A 58 3.36 6.83 10.01
C PHE A 58 3.21 7.63 11.29
N GLU A 59 4.02 7.30 12.29
CA GLU A 59 4.03 7.99 13.57
C GLU A 59 4.50 9.43 13.44
N THR A 60 5.51 9.68 12.59
CA THR A 60 6.14 10.99 12.43
C THR A 60 6.30 11.38 10.97
N ALA A 61 6.42 12.68 10.72
CA ALA A 61 6.73 13.20 9.40
C ALA A 61 8.09 12.69 8.90
N ALA A 62 9.07 12.57 9.78
CA ALA A 62 10.40 12.10 9.40
C ALA A 62 10.35 10.65 8.87
N ALA A 63 9.60 9.77 9.53
CA ALA A 63 9.44 8.38 9.10
C ALA A 63 8.73 8.30 7.75
N ARG A 64 7.65 9.07 7.57
CA ARG A 64 6.94 9.13 6.30
C ARG A 64 7.84 9.64 5.17
N ASP A 65 8.55 10.74 5.41
CA ASP A 65 9.38 11.36 4.38
C ASP A 65 10.54 10.44 3.97
N ALA A 66 11.13 9.74 4.92
CA ALA A 66 12.18 8.76 4.62
C ALA A 66 11.65 7.64 3.73
N PHE A 67 10.50 7.07 4.09
CA PHE A 67 9.88 6.02 3.29
C PHE A 67 9.50 6.53 1.89
N GLN A 68 8.91 7.71 1.80
CA GLN A 68 8.51 8.29 0.53
C GLN A 68 9.69 8.47 -0.41
N ARG A 69 10.83 8.96 0.10
CA ARG A 69 12.04 9.11 -0.71
C ARG A 69 12.54 7.77 -1.23
N GLU A 70 12.66 6.79 -0.34
CA GLU A 70 13.13 5.45 -0.72
C GLU A 70 12.20 4.81 -1.75
N PHE A 71 10.89 4.88 -1.50
CA PHE A 71 9.92 4.29 -2.40
C PHE A 71 9.91 4.99 -3.76
N THR A 72 9.93 6.31 -3.79
CA THR A 72 9.92 7.08 -5.04
C THR A 72 11.10 6.72 -5.93
N ASN A 73 12.27 6.50 -5.33
CA ASN A 73 13.48 6.13 -6.07
C ASN A 73 13.37 4.77 -6.76
N VAL A 74 12.59 3.84 -6.22
CA VAL A 74 12.49 2.47 -6.76
C VAL A 74 11.10 2.17 -7.31
N ALA A 75 10.17 3.12 -7.25
CA ALA A 75 8.77 2.87 -7.59
C ALA A 75 8.56 2.21 -8.96
N PRO A 76 9.23 2.64 -10.05
CA PRO A 76 9.03 2.00 -11.34
C PRO A 76 9.42 0.52 -11.38
N GLU A 77 10.37 0.11 -10.54
CA GLU A 77 10.86 -1.27 -10.46
C GLU A 77 10.25 -2.04 -9.29
N SER A 78 9.36 -1.42 -8.52
CA SER A 78 8.75 -2.08 -7.37
C SER A 78 7.92 -3.29 -7.79
N PRO A 79 7.74 -4.29 -6.90
CA PRO A 79 6.98 -5.49 -7.25
C PRO A 79 5.58 -5.22 -7.80
N VAL A 80 4.85 -4.27 -7.20
CA VAL A 80 3.50 -3.94 -7.69
C VAL A 80 3.57 -3.30 -9.07
N SER A 81 4.52 -2.37 -9.30
CA SER A 81 4.70 -1.76 -10.63
C SER A 81 4.98 -2.80 -11.71
N GLN A 82 5.75 -3.84 -11.38
CA GLN A 82 6.01 -4.94 -12.29
C GLN A 82 4.75 -5.77 -12.56
N LEU A 83 3.97 -6.06 -11.53
CA LEU A 83 2.73 -6.82 -11.69
C LEU A 83 1.68 -6.08 -12.52
N VAL A 84 1.53 -4.79 -12.31
CA VAL A 84 0.54 -3.98 -13.05
C VAL A 84 1.08 -3.44 -14.37
N ALA A 85 2.37 -3.56 -14.61
CA ALA A 85 3.08 -3.12 -15.81
C ALA A 85 3.05 -1.59 -16.01
N THR A 86 3.00 -0.83 -14.92
CA THR A 86 3.06 0.63 -14.93
C THR A 86 3.54 1.13 -13.58
N PRO A 87 4.24 2.28 -13.51
CA PRO A 87 4.56 2.90 -12.23
C PRO A 87 3.29 3.45 -11.55
N PRO A 88 3.39 3.80 -10.26
CA PRO A 88 2.26 4.43 -9.57
C PRO A 88 1.79 5.70 -10.28
N GLU A 89 0.48 5.90 -10.32
CA GLU A 89 -0.11 7.14 -10.83
C GLU A 89 -0.17 8.23 -9.76
N LEU A 90 -0.04 7.85 -8.48
CA LEU A 90 -0.13 8.77 -7.35
C LEU A 90 0.81 8.32 -6.24
N ILE A 91 1.62 9.26 -5.76
CA ILE A 91 2.40 9.14 -4.52
C ILE A 91 2.15 10.44 -3.78
N GLU A 92 1.25 10.40 -2.79
CA GLU A 92 0.75 11.63 -2.19
C GLU A 92 0.86 11.60 -0.67
N PRO A 93 1.64 12.52 -0.07
CA PRO A 93 1.66 12.69 1.37
C PRO A 93 0.39 13.41 1.83
N CYS A 94 -0.02 13.13 3.06
CA CYS A 94 -1.18 13.77 3.67
C CYS A 94 -1.03 13.80 5.19
N GLU A 95 -1.88 14.58 5.84
CA GLU A 95 -2.07 14.48 7.28
C GLU A 95 -3.13 13.42 7.58
N ILE A 96 -2.87 12.58 8.56
CA ILE A 96 -3.87 11.69 9.13
C ILE A 96 -4.45 12.37 10.35
N VAL A 97 -5.65 12.85 10.21
CA VAL A 97 -6.32 13.61 11.28
C VAL A 97 -6.65 12.72 12.47
N ALA A 98 -7.14 11.52 12.21
CA ALA A 98 -7.49 10.57 13.26
C ALA A 98 -7.59 9.15 12.71
N VAL A 99 -7.44 8.17 13.58
CA VAL A 99 -7.68 6.76 13.29
C VAL A 99 -8.62 6.22 14.35
N ALA A 100 -9.65 5.51 13.93
CA ALA A 100 -10.54 4.80 14.85
C ALA A 100 -10.43 3.30 14.58
N GLU A 101 -10.20 2.52 15.62
CA GLU A 101 -10.30 1.08 15.53
C GLU A 101 -11.76 0.68 15.80
N GLY A 102 -12.34 -0.13 14.91
CA GLY A 102 -13.69 -0.64 15.10
C GLY A 102 -13.75 -1.77 16.12
N GLY A 103 -14.95 -2.14 16.54
CA GLY A 103 -15.15 -3.20 17.54
C GLY A 103 -14.64 -4.58 17.11
N SER A 104 -14.49 -4.81 15.80
CA SER A 104 -13.94 -6.08 15.29
C SER A 104 -12.40 -6.10 15.22
N GLY A 105 -11.76 -4.94 15.41
CA GLY A 105 -10.30 -4.84 15.36
C GLY A 105 -9.70 -5.04 13.97
N PHE A 106 -8.38 -5.17 13.92
CA PHE A 106 -7.64 -5.43 12.69
C PHE A 106 -7.43 -6.93 12.51
N ALA A 107 -7.48 -7.41 11.26
CA ALA A 107 -7.17 -8.80 10.96
C ALA A 107 -5.66 -9.05 11.11
N ALA A 108 -5.29 -10.14 11.76
CA ALA A 108 -3.89 -10.52 11.92
C ALA A 108 -3.27 -11.06 10.63
N LEU A 109 -4.08 -11.57 9.70
CA LEU A 109 -3.67 -12.12 8.42
C LEU A 109 -4.51 -11.50 7.30
N PRO A 110 -4.02 -11.49 6.06
CA PRO A 110 -4.84 -11.02 4.93
C PRO A 110 -6.15 -11.79 4.82
N THR A 111 -7.23 -11.08 4.53
CA THR A 111 -8.55 -11.67 4.30
C THR A 111 -9.11 -11.12 3.00
N PHE A 112 -9.60 -12.01 2.14
CA PHE A 112 -10.07 -11.66 0.80
C PHE A 112 -11.53 -12.07 0.64
N GLY A 113 -12.41 -11.19 0.96
CA GLY A 113 -13.83 -11.46 0.78
C GLY A 113 -14.68 -11.05 1.94
#